data_ee75ee039d09bbbdbff367aa5be5c30f
#
_entry.id   ee75ee039d09bbbdbff367aa5be5c30f
#
_cell.length_a   1.000
_cell.length_b   1.000
_cell.length_c   1.000
_cell.angle_alpha   90.00
_cell.angle_beta   90.00
_cell.angle_gamma   90.00
#
_symmetry.space_group_name_H-M   'P 1'
#
loop_
_entity.id
_entity.type
_entity.pdbx_description
1 polymer ?
#
loop_
_entity_poly.entity_id
_entity_poly.type
_entity_poly.pdbx_seq_one_letter_code
_entity_poly.pdbx_strand_id
1 'polypeptide(L)'
;IRSVLGSRGLGDVYKRQLENYTVVTVTNQEEHEYLDSYLDASVIGTKALSSVVVEKQAAGEGIQVRTSNITYCTTGMYQNALATAGLQDAQVRVAGPTNISGTAALVGAMKAYGAMTGEEVAPENADAATDELVTTSELGETLGDQDKAEALIGAVKDTVVAQEADSPQEIEAIIDDTAQQLEIQLSDDDRAQIASLMEKISDLDLDVDALKEQASDLYDKLESMDIHI
;
A
#
# COMPACT_ATOMS: atom_id res chain seq x y z
N ILE A 1 -13.96 14.87 7.56
CA ILE A 1 -14.53 13.54 7.87
C ILE A 1 -13.35 12.64 8.20
N ARG A 2 -13.51 11.84 9.21
CA ARG A 2 -12.48 10.92 9.70
C ARG A 2 -13.10 9.53 9.82
N SER A 3 -12.41 8.50 9.37
CA SER A 3 -12.89 7.12 9.41
C SER A 3 -11.97 6.24 10.24
N VAL A 4 -12.54 5.34 11.02
CA VAL A 4 -11.80 4.44 11.91
C VAL A 4 -12.29 3.01 11.75
N LEU A 5 -11.37 2.09 11.56
CA LEU A 5 -11.62 0.67 11.69
C LEU A 5 -11.48 0.25 13.16
N GLY A 6 -12.47 -0.39 13.73
CA GLY A 6 -12.44 -0.89 15.11
C GLY A 6 -12.59 -2.40 15.19
N SER A 7 -11.67 -3.08 15.89
CA SER A 7 -11.89 -4.45 16.33
C SER A 7 -12.95 -4.50 17.45
N ARG A 8 -13.71 -5.59 17.56
CA ARG A 8 -14.64 -5.82 18.67
C ARG A 8 -13.88 -5.73 20.01
N GLY A 9 -14.17 -4.69 20.81
CA GLY A 9 -13.61 -4.57 22.16
C GLY A 9 -13.19 -3.16 22.59
N LEU A 10 -13.35 -2.14 21.75
CA LEU A 10 -13.18 -0.75 22.17
C LEU A 10 -14.30 -0.40 23.15
N GLY A 11 -13.93 -0.32 24.43
CA GLY A 11 -14.88 0.01 25.51
C GLY A 11 -15.51 1.41 25.36
N ASP A 12 -16.55 1.68 26.13
CA ASP A 12 -17.37 2.92 26.05
C ASP A 12 -16.57 4.24 26.17
N VAL A 13 -15.34 4.19 26.70
CA VAL A 13 -14.42 5.34 26.77
C VAL A 13 -13.99 5.80 25.39
N TYR A 14 -13.76 4.89 24.45
CA TYR A 14 -13.39 5.21 23.08
C TYR A 14 -14.57 5.63 22.21
N LYS A 15 -15.78 5.19 22.52
CA LYS A 15 -16.98 5.59 21.77
C LYS A 15 -17.21 7.10 21.79
N ARG A 16 -16.94 7.77 22.92
CA ARG A 16 -17.06 9.24 23.03
C ARG A 16 -16.00 10.00 22.24
N GLN A 17 -14.82 9.39 22.02
CA GLN A 17 -13.75 9.98 21.22
C GLN A 17 -14.01 9.81 19.71
N LEU A 18 -14.90 8.89 19.33
CA LEU A 18 -15.26 8.58 17.96
C LEU A 18 -16.52 9.31 17.46
N GLU A 19 -17.12 10.21 18.26
CA GLU A 19 -18.33 10.95 17.88
C GLU A 19 -18.20 11.75 16.57
N ASN A 20 -16.95 12.08 16.18
CA ASN A 20 -16.65 12.80 14.93
C ASN A 20 -16.10 11.90 13.82
N TYR A 21 -16.16 10.58 14.00
CA TYR A 21 -15.63 9.62 13.04
C TYR A 21 -16.74 8.78 12.44
N THR A 22 -16.65 8.51 11.15
CA THR A 22 -17.40 7.42 10.54
C THR A 22 -16.68 6.12 10.85
N VAL A 23 -17.35 5.19 11.52
CA VAL A 23 -16.74 3.90 11.89
C VAL A 23 -17.19 2.84 10.89
N VAL A 24 -16.22 2.23 10.22
CA VAL A 24 -16.41 1.05 9.38
C VAL A 24 -15.75 -0.15 10.04
N THR A 25 -16.18 -1.35 9.70
CA THR A 25 -15.62 -2.59 10.26
C THR A 25 -15.20 -3.49 9.11
N VAL A 26 -14.02 -4.12 9.25
CA VAL A 26 -13.59 -5.23 8.41
C VAL A 26 -13.68 -6.50 9.22
N THR A 27 -14.30 -7.51 8.66
CA THR A 27 -14.33 -8.87 9.22
C THR A 27 -13.14 -9.66 8.71
N ASN A 28 -12.74 -10.71 9.40
CA ASN A 28 -11.70 -11.60 8.90
C ASN A 28 -12.12 -12.29 7.59
N GLN A 29 -13.41 -12.52 7.37
CA GLN A 29 -13.91 -13.03 6.09
C GLN A 29 -13.66 -12.02 4.96
N GLU A 30 -13.96 -10.74 5.16
CA GLU A 30 -13.66 -9.70 4.16
C GLU A 30 -12.15 -9.59 3.92
N GLU A 31 -11.32 -9.71 4.96
CA GLU A 31 -9.87 -9.73 4.82
C GLU A 31 -9.40 -10.89 3.92
N HIS A 32 -9.95 -12.09 4.12
CA HIS A 32 -9.67 -13.25 3.28
C HIS A 32 -10.15 -13.06 1.82
N GLU A 33 -11.29 -12.43 1.60
CA GLU A 33 -11.81 -12.13 0.24
C GLU A 33 -10.82 -11.29 -0.59
N TYR A 34 -10.06 -10.40 0.03
CA TYR A 34 -9.04 -9.59 -0.65
C TYR A 34 -7.67 -10.28 -0.74
N LEU A 35 -7.31 -11.10 0.23
CA LEU A 35 -5.92 -11.53 0.45
C LEU A 35 -5.65 -13.00 0.12
N ASP A 36 -6.66 -13.88 0.10
CA ASP A 36 -6.47 -15.34 -0.09
C ASP A 36 -5.81 -15.73 -1.43
N SER A 37 -5.91 -14.84 -2.44
CA SER A 37 -5.26 -15.09 -3.74
C SER A 37 -3.76 -14.79 -3.71
N TYR A 38 -3.28 -14.09 -2.67
CA TYR A 38 -1.92 -13.53 -2.61
C TYR A 38 -1.14 -14.02 -1.39
N LEU A 39 -1.80 -14.28 -0.27
CA LEU A 39 -1.15 -14.58 1.00
C LEU A 39 -1.61 -15.89 1.60
N ASP A 40 -0.67 -16.61 2.20
CA ASP A 40 -0.99 -17.75 3.03
C ASP A 40 -1.91 -17.37 4.20
N ALA A 41 -2.90 -18.22 4.48
CA ALA A 41 -3.82 -18.04 5.61
C ALA A 41 -3.10 -17.86 6.97
N SER A 42 -1.85 -18.34 7.10
CA SER A 42 -1.03 -18.14 8.30
C SER A 42 -0.58 -16.68 8.48
N VAL A 43 -0.43 -15.90 7.40
CA VAL A 43 -0.08 -14.47 7.42
C VAL A 43 -1.32 -13.62 7.70
N ILE A 44 -2.43 -13.95 7.03
CA ILE A 44 -3.73 -13.28 7.22
C ILE A 44 -4.22 -13.55 8.65
N GLY A 45 -4.16 -14.78 9.10
CA GLY A 45 -4.61 -15.22 10.40
C GLY A 45 -6.12 -15.44 10.46
N THR A 46 -6.64 -15.59 11.68
CA THR A 46 -8.05 -15.93 11.91
C THR A 46 -8.88 -14.77 12.49
N LYS A 47 -8.31 -13.57 12.55
CA LYS A 47 -8.95 -12.38 13.15
C LYS A 47 -8.40 -11.10 12.54
N ALA A 48 -9.28 -10.25 12.07
CA ALA A 48 -8.95 -8.86 11.75
C ALA A 48 -8.74 -8.06 13.05
N LEU A 49 -7.49 -7.81 13.43
CA LEU A 49 -7.14 -7.21 14.73
C LEU A 49 -6.61 -5.78 14.61
N SER A 50 -6.09 -5.39 13.45
CA SER A 50 -5.58 -4.05 13.23
C SER A 50 -6.69 -3.00 13.27
N SER A 51 -6.32 -1.79 13.66
CA SER A 51 -7.18 -0.60 13.58
C SER A 51 -6.50 0.41 12.68
N VAL A 52 -7.27 1.10 11.86
CA VAL A 52 -6.78 2.17 10.99
C VAL A 52 -7.63 3.42 11.15
N VAL A 53 -6.98 4.57 11.15
CA VAL A 53 -7.63 5.89 11.07
C VAL A 53 -7.18 6.54 9.78
N VAL A 54 -8.14 6.97 8.97
CA VAL A 54 -7.91 7.73 7.74
C VAL A 54 -8.46 9.14 7.93
N GLU A 55 -7.62 10.14 7.74
CA GLU A 55 -7.98 11.56 7.85
C GLU A 55 -7.60 12.26 6.54
N LYS A 56 -8.57 12.95 5.92
CA LYS A 56 -8.31 13.72 4.71
C LYS A 56 -7.35 14.87 5.01
N GLN A 57 -6.37 15.06 4.16
CA GLN A 57 -5.42 16.16 4.18
C GLN A 57 -5.77 17.24 3.15
N ALA A 58 -4.99 18.33 3.10
CA ALA A 58 -5.10 19.33 2.05
C ALA A 58 -4.57 18.75 0.72
N ALA A 59 -5.04 19.32 -0.39
CA ALA A 59 -4.59 18.89 -1.71
C ALA A 59 -3.06 19.11 -1.85
N GLY A 60 -2.37 18.10 -2.34
CA GLY A 60 -0.92 18.11 -2.52
C GLY A 60 -0.11 17.69 -1.28
N GLU A 61 -0.75 17.16 -0.23
CA GLU A 61 -0.02 16.63 0.94
C GLU A 61 0.29 15.13 0.84
N GLY A 62 -0.22 14.46 -0.20
CA GLY A 62 0.02 13.04 -0.47
C GLY A 62 -0.51 12.11 0.62
N ILE A 63 -0.04 10.85 0.59
CA ILE A 63 -0.42 9.84 1.57
C ILE A 63 0.68 9.71 2.63
N GLN A 64 0.37 10.05 3.86
CA GLN A 64 1.27 9.89 5.00
C GLN A 64 0.83 8.72 5.86
N VAL A 65 1.70 7.74 6.07
CA VAL A 65 1.41 6.55 6.86
C VAL A 65 2.24 6.50 8.14
N ARG A 66 1.61 6.07 9.23
CA ARG A 66 2.29 5.73 10.49
C ARG A 66 1.76 4.41 11.02
N THR A 67 2.66 3.55 11.45
CA THR A 67 2.33 2.24 12.02
C THR A 67 2.72 2.14 13.48
N SER A 68 2.01 1.29 14.23
CA SER A 68 2.34 0.93 15.61
C SER A 68 1.97 -0.53 15.87
N ASN A 69 2.91 -1.32 16.36
CA ASN A 69 2.77 -2.77 16.57
C ASN A 69 2.38 -3.55 15.30
N ILE A 70 2.86 -3.10 14.14
CA ILE A 70 2.70 -3.80 12.87
C ILE A 70 4.06 -4.35 12.47
N THR A 71 4.12 -5.62 12.06
CA THR A 71 5.39 -6.34 11.86
C THR A 71 5.60 -6.87 10.44
N TYR A 72 4.55 -6.97 9.63
CA TYR A 72 4.63 -7.42 8.25
C TYR A 72 4.52 -6.24 7.27
N CYS A 73 3.44 -5.46 7.37
CA CYS A 73 3.26 -4.30 6.49
C CYS A 73 4.05 -3.09 7.02
N THR A 74 4.95 -2.56 6.22
CA THR A 74 5.70 -1.34 6.54
C THR A 74 4.91 -0.08 6.18
N THR A 75 5.43 1.09 6.53
CA THR A 75 4.83 2.37 6.13
C THR A 75 4.85 2.57 4.62
N GLY A 76 5.97 2.24 3.95
CA GLY A 76 6.12 2.38 2.52
C GLY A 76 5.22 1.42 1.73
N MET A 77 5.10 0.17 2.18
CA MET A 77 4.15 -0.78 1.60
C MET A 77 2.72 -0.25 1.61
N TYR A 78 2.27 0.32 2.74
CA TYR A 78 0.95 0.95 2.80
C TYR A 78 0.84 2.18 1.89
N GLN A 79 1.86 3.05 1.86
CA GLN A 79 1.84 4.23 1.01
C GLN A 79 1.68 3.86 -0.45
N ASN A 80 2.51 2.95 -0.94
CA ASN A 80 2.49 2.49 -2.32
C ASN A 80 1.15 1.83 -2.68
N ALA A 81 0.70 0.87 -1.88
CA ALA A 81 -0.54 0.15 -2.12
C ALA A 81 -1.79 1.06 -2.06
N LEU A 82 -1.84 2.00 -1.11
CA LEU A 82 -2.96 2.92 -1.00
C LEU A 82 -3.01 3.93 -2.15
N ALA A 83 -1.86 4.35 -2.69
CA ALA A 83 -1.81 5.16 -3.90
C ALA A 83 -2.36 4.39 -5.12
N THR A 84 -2.00 3.11 -5.27
CA THR A 84 -2.57 2.22 -6.31
C THR A 84 -4.07 1.98 -6.11
N ALA A 85 -4.54 1.95 -4.87
CA ALA A 85 -5.97 1.93 -4.56
C ALA A 85 -6.70 3.23 -4.91
N GLY A 86 -5.99 4.28 -5.35
CA GLY A 86 -6.56 5.58 -5.72
C GLY A 86 -6.77 6.53 -4.55
N LEU A 87 -6.18 6.26 -3.37
CA LEU A 87 -6.21 7.22 -2.28
C LEU A 87 -5.32 8.42 -2.61
N GLN A 88 -5.75 9.59 -2.15
CA GLN A 88 -5.03 10.86 -2.30
C GLN A 88 -5.13 11.66 -1.00
N ASP A 89 -4.10 12.45 -0.70
CA ASP A 89 -4.13 13.45 0.38
C ASP A 89 -4.72 12.92 1.70
N ALA A 90 -4.12 11.86 2.22
CA ALA A 90 -4.61 11.18 3.41
C ALA A 90 -3.52 10.95 4.47
N GLN A 91 -3.84 11.23 5.72
CA GLN A 91 -3.07 10.73 6.83
C GLN A 91 -3.66 9.40 7.31
N VAL A 92 -2.86 8.35 7.28
CA VAL A 92 -3.24 6.98 7.64
C VAL A 92 -2.44 6.55 8.86
N ARG A 93 -3.13 6.15 9.91
CA ARG A 93 -2.51 5.62 11.13
C ARG A 93 -3.00 4.21 11.39
N VAL A 94 -2.08 3.27 11.37
CA VAL A 94 -2.36 1.84 11.57
C VAL A 94 -1.81 1.39 12.92
N ALA A 95 -2.60 0.67 13.68
CA ALA A 95 -2.18 0.15 14.97
C ALA A 95 -2.69 -1.28 15.22
N GLY A 96 -1.81 -2.09 15.77
CA GLY A 96 -2.14 -3.40 16.35
C GLY A 96 -2.26 -3.34 17.87
N PRO A 97 -3.14 -4.15 18.48
CA PRO A 97 -3.21 -4.28 19.95
C PRO A 97 -1.95 -4.94 20.53
N THR A 98 -1.27 -5.72 19.73
CA THR A 98 0.04 -6.36 19.94
C THR A 98 0.77 -6.37 18.60
N ASN A 99 1.93 -6.96 18.51
CA ASN A 99 2.60 -7.21 17.22
C ASN A 99 1.76 -8.14 16.35
N ILE A 100 1.31 -7.63 15.20
CA ILE A 100 0.49 -8.33 14.20
C ILE A 100 0.94 -8.01 12.79
N SER A 101 0.48 -8.76 11.79
CA SER A 101 0.83 -8.54 10.37
C SER A 101 0.39 -7.15 9.88
N GLY A 102 -0.84 -6.77 10.13
CA GLY A 102 -1.42 -5.50 9.67
C GLY A 102 -2.22 -5.59 8.37
N THR A 103 -2.31 -6.74 7.75
CA THR A 103 -2.97 -6.97 6.46
C THR A 103 -4.43 -6.46 6.42
N ALA A 104 -5.20 -6.70 7.48
CA ALA A 104 -6.57 -6.18 7.60
C ALA A 104 -6.66 -4.65 7.53
N ALA A 105 -5.58 -3.94 7.87
CA ALA A 105 -5.58 -2.49 7.84
C ALA A 105 -5.55 -1.91 6.42
N LEU A 106 -4.98 -2.63 5.43
CA LEU A 106 -5.07 -2.22 4.04
C LEU A 106 -6.54 -2.19 3.58
N VAL A 107 -7.24 -3.30 3.77
CA VAL A 107 -8.69 -3.41 3.47
C VAL A 107 -9.47 -2.35 4.24
N GLY A 108 -9.13 -2.17 5.52
CA GLY A 108 -9.74 -1.16 6.37
C GLY A 108 -9.51 0.28 5.90
N ALA A 109 -8.33 0.61 5.41
CA ALA A 109 -8.00 1.93 4.90
C ALA A 109 -8.77 2.26 3.61
N MET A 110 -8.82 1.32 2.67
CA MET A 110 -9.61 1.46 1.45
C MET A 110 -11.10 1.65 1.76
N LYS A 111 -11.67 0.83 2.62
CA LYS A 111 -13.07 0.91 3.05
C LYS A 111 -13.38 2.21 3.81
N ALA A 112 -12.45 2.67 4.65
CA ALA A 112 -12.58 3.92 5.39
C ALA A 112 -12.49 5.14 4.45
N TYR A 113 -11.61 5.09 3.46
CA TYR A 113 -11.48 6.14 2.45
C TYR A 113 -12.75 6.25 1.60
N GLY A 114 -13.29 5.13 1.11
CA GLY A 114 -14.56 5.11 0.39
C GLY A 114 -15.72 5.69 1.22
N ALA A 115 -15.82 5.32 2.50
CA ALA A 115 -16.81 5.90 3.40
C ALA A 115 -16.61 7.42 3.66
N MET A 116 -15.38 7.91 3.55
CA MET A 116 -15.04 9.32 3.74
C MET A 116 -15.32 10.15 2.49
N THR A 117 -15.02 9.64 1.31
CA THR A 117 -15.17 10.33 0.02
C THR A 117 -16.58 10.17 -0.56
N GLY A 118 -17.25 9.08 -0.24
CA GLY A 118 -18.53 8.67 -0.83
C GLY A 118 -18.35 7.84 -2.12
N GLU A 119 -17.12 7.48 -2.48
CA GLU A 119 -16.78 6.66 -3.64
C GLU A 119 -16.02 5.44 -3.15
N GLU A 120 -16.51 4.24 -3.48
CA GLU A 120 -15.81 3.00 -3.15
C GLU A 120 -14.57 2.85 -4.05
N VAL A 121 -13.50 2.29 -3.48
CA VAL A 121 -12.30 1.91 -4.26
C VAL A 121 -12.73 0.88 -5.31
N ALA A 122 -12.33 1.09 -6.56
CA ALA A 122 -12.64 0.16 -7.63
C ALA A 122 -12.03 -1.23 -7.35
N PRO A 123 -12.74 -2.32 -7.64
CA PRO A 123 -12.23 -3.67 -7.35
C PRO A 123 -10.87 -3.96 -7.97
N GLU A 124 -10.63 -3.49 -9.19
CA GLU A 124 -9.37 -3.63 -9.90
C GLU A 124 -8.21 -2.87 -9.21
N ASN A 125 -8.48 -1.68 -8.70
CA ASN A 125 -7.51 -0.92 -7.92
C ASN A 125 -7.20 -1.61 -6.57
N ALA A 126 -8.22 -2.14 -5.91
CA ALA A 126 -8.06 -2.86 -4.65
C ALA A 126 -7.26 -4.17 -4.84
N ASP A 127 -7.49 -4.87 -5.95
CA ASP A 127 -6.74 -6.07 -6.33
C ASP A 127 -5.26 -5.75 -6.58
N ALA A 128 -4.98 -4.75 -7.42
CA ALA A 128 -3.61 -4.33 -7.70
C ALA A 128 -2.88 -3.80 -6.46
N ALA A 129 -3.55 -3.03 -5.61
CA ALA A 129 -2.99 -2.55 -4.34
C ALA A 129 -2.62 -3.71 -3.39
N THR A 130 -3.43 -4.75 -3.37
CA THR A 130 -3.18 -5.95 -2.57
C THR A 130 -1.98 -6.73 -3.11
N ASP A 131 -1.93 -6.94 -4.43
CA ASP A 131 -0.82 -7.57 -5.13
C ASP A 131 0.49 -6.80 -4.92
N GLU A 132 0.46 -5.47 -5.03
CA GLU A 132 1.62 -4.60 -4.79
C GLU A 132 2.17 -4.75 -3.38
N LEU A 133 1.30 -4.76 -2.37
CA LEU A 133 1.71 -4.94 -0.98
C LEU A 133 2.41 -6.29 -0.79
N VAL A 134 1.88 -7.36 -1.37
CA VAL A 134 2.43 -8.71 -1.23
C VAL A 134 3.73 -8.85 -2.01
N THR A 135 3.76 -8.45 -3.28
CA THR A 135 4.96 -8.47 -4.14
C THR A 135 6.11 -7.67 -3.49
N THR A 136 5.82 -6.51 -2.92
CA THR A 136 6.82 -5.71 -2.20
C THR A 136 7.38 -6.45 -0.99
N SER A 137 6.52 -7.13 -0.22
CA SER A 137 6.96 -7.90 0.95
C SER A 137 7.84 -9.10 0.56
N GLU A 138 7.43 -9.87 -0.44
CA GLU A 138 8.18 -11.04 -0.92
C GLU A 138 9.54 -10.63 -1.49
N LEU A 139 9.56 -9.53 -2.27
CA LEU A 139 10.79 -8.96 -2.78
C LEU A 139 11.72 -8.50 -1.65
N GLY A 140 11.18 -7.87 -0.60
CA GLY A 140 11.94 -7.47 0.57
C GLY A 140 12.56 -8.65 1.32
N GLU A 141 11.86 -9.78 1.41
CA GLU A 141 12.39 -11.02 1.96
C GLU A 141 13.51 -11.59 1.07
N THR A 142 13.33 -11.60 -0.24
CA THR A 142 14.34 -12.11 -1.20
C THR A 142 15.60 -11.25 -1.19
N LEU A 143 15.46 -9.92 -1.16
CA LEU A 143 16.59 -8.99 -1.11
C LEU A 143 17.24 -8.90 0.28
N GLY A 144 16.53 -9.30 1.33
CA GLY A 144 16.91 -9.07 2.73
C GLY A 144 16.90 -7.58 3.10
N ASP A 145 16.18 -6.75 2.36
CA ASP A 145 16.11 -5.30 2.51
C ASP A 145 14.74 -4.79 2.05
N GLN A 146 13.87 -4.53 3.01
CA GLN A 146 12.51 -4.08 2.75
C GLN A 146 12.44 -2.66 2.18
N ASP A 147 13.34 -1.78 2.62
CA ASP A 147 13.39 -0.40 2.12
C ASP A 147 13.75 -0.35 0.64
N LYS A 148 14.68 -1.21 0.20
CA LYS A 148 15.03 -1.34 -1.22
C LYS A 148 13.89 -1.90 -2.06
N ALA A 149 13.15 -2.87 -1.54
CA ALA A 149 12.00 -3.42 -2.23
C ALA A 149 10.90 -2.36 -2.44
N GLU A 150 10.57 -1.61 -1.38
CA GLU A 150 9.61 -0.50 -1.44
C GLU A 150 10.03 0.56 -2.46
N ALA A 151 11.31 0.93 -2.44
CA ALA A 151 11.87 1.92 -3.34
C ALA A 151 11.81 1.46 -4.80
N LEU A 152 12.17 0.21 -5.07
CA LEU A 152 12.13 -0.35 -6.42
C LEU A 152 10.69 -0.41 -6.95
N ILE A 153 9.77 -1.01 -6.20
CA ILE A 153 8.37 -1.14 -6.64
C ILE A 153 7.74 0.24 -6.87
N GLY A 154 7.94 1.18 -5.95
CA GLY A 154 7.44 2.55 -6.10
C GLY A 154 8.01 3.25 -7.34
N ALA A 155 9.32 3.25 -7.53
CA ALA A 155 9.96 3.92 -8.67
C ALA A 155 9.60 3.30 -10.03
N VAL A 156 9.50 1.96 -10.10
CA VAL A 156 9.05 1.26 -11.32
C VAL A 156 7.60 1.67 -11.63
N LYS A 157 6.70 1.61 -10.64
CA LYS A 157 5.30 2.01 -10.80
C LYS A 157 5.17 3.44 -11.31
N ASP A 158 5.83 4.39 -10.65
CA ASP A 158 5.79 5.80 -11.05
C ASP A 158 6.26 6.00 -12.47
N THR A 159 7.29 5.28 -12.89
CA THR A 159 7.83 5.35 -14.26
C THR A 159 6.86 4.73 -15.27
N VAL A 160 6.30 3.55 -14.98
CA VAL A 160 5.32 2.87 -15.84
C VAL A 160 4.11 3.77 -16.07
N VAL A 161 3.53 4.33 -15.02
CA VAL A 161 2.36 5.20 -15.11
C VAL A 161 2.69 6.54 -15.79
N ALA A 162 3.83 7.16 -15.47
CA ALA A 162 4.23 8.44 -16.04
C ALA A 162 4.57 8.36 -17.55
N GLN A 163 5.05 7.21 -18.01
CA GLN A 163 5.37 6.96 -19.43
C GLN A 163 4.22 6.32 -20.20
N GLU A 164 3.10 6.00 -19.53
CA GLU A 164 1.99 5.24 -20.12
C GLU A 164 2.49 3.93 -20.77
N ALA A 165 3.45 3.26 -20.11
CA ALA A 165 4.02 2.03 -20.62
C ALA A 165 3.01 0.87 -20.48
N ASP A 166 2.58 0.32 -21.63
CA ASP A 166 1.53 -0.71 -21.71
C ASP A 166 2.01 -2.02 -22.34
N SER A 167 3.23 -2.04 -22.88
CA SER A 167 3.81 -3.26 -23.47
C SER A 167 4.72 -3.98 -22.50
N PRO A 168 4.73 -5.34 -22.47
CA PRO A 168 5.63 -6.11 -21.65
C PRO A 168 7.10 -5.71 -21.80
N GLN A 169 7.54 -5.38 -23.01
CA GLN A 169 8.93 -5.02 -23.31
C GLN A 169 9.31 -3.66 -22.70
N GLU A 170 8.40 -2.68 -22.69
CA GLU A 170 8.62 -1.38 -22.05
C GLU A 170 8.67 -1.53 -20.53
N ILE A 171 7.75 -2.31 -19.95
CA ILE A 171 7.71 -2.59 -18.52
C ILE A 171 8.97 -3.31 -18.06
N GLU A 172 9.41 -4.36 -18.77
CA GLU A 172 10.66 -5.06 -18.46
C GLU A 172 11.89 -4.12 -18.54
N ALA A 173 11.95 -3.24 -19.54
CA ALA A 173 13.04 -2.27 -19.65
C ALA A 173 13.05 -1.28 -18.46
N ILE A 174 11.88 -0.79 -18.02
CA ILE A 174 11.76 0.09 -16.86
C ILE A 174 12.22 -0.64 -15.58
N ILE A 175 11.83 -1.90 -15.41
CA ILE A 175 12.24 -2.72 -14.26
C ILE A 175 13.77 -2.86 -14.24
N ASP A 176 14.38 -3.22 -15.37
CA ASP A 176 15.84 -3.43 -15.46
C ASP A 176 16.60 -2.13 -15.23
N ASP A 177 16.17 -1.02 -15.83
CA ASP A 177 16.81 0.28 -15.68
C ASP A 177 16.72 0.77 -14.23
N THR A 178 15.55 0.65 -13.59
CA THR A 178 15.34 1.06 -12.20
C THR A 178 16.12 0.18 -11.24
N ALA A 179 16.13 -1.13 -11.43
CA ALA A 179 16.91 -2.05 -10.60
C ALA A 179 18.43 -1.77 -10.72
N GLN A 180 18.92 -1.43 -11.92
CA GLN A 180 20.30 -1.04 -12.14
C GLN A 180 20.64 0.27 -11.42
N GLN A 181 19.77 1.27 -11.46
CA GLN A 181 19.98 2.56 -10.78
C GLN A 181 20.04 2.39 -9.26
N LEU A 182 19.20 1.51 -8.70
CA LEU A 182 19.16 1.20 -7.27
C LEU A 182 20.21 0.17 -6.83
N GLU A 183 21.07 -0.28 -7.74
CA GLU A 183 22.07 -1.34 -7.49
C GLU A 183 21.45 -2.62 -6.91
N ILE A 184 20.23 -2.99 -7.40
CA ILE A 184 19.50 -4.18 -7.01
C ILE A 184 19.67 -5.27 -8.06
N GLN A 185 19.97 -6.50 -7.61
CA GLN A 185 20.00 -7.68 -8.47
C GLN A 185 18.71 -8.47 -8.29
N LEU A 186 17.90 -8.52 -9.32
CA LEU A 186 16.68 -9.29 -9.36
C LEU A 186 16.91 -10.70 -9.91
N SER A 187 16.25 -11.68 -9.31
CA SER A 187 16.10 -13.01 -9.92
C SER A 187 15.13 -12.94 -11.10
N ASP A 188 15.10 -13.97 -11.94
CA ASP A 188 14.12 -14.06 -13.03
C ASP A 188 12.69 -14.17 -12.49
N ASP A 189 12.50 -14.81 -11.34
CA ASP A 189 11.20 -14.93 -10.67
C ASP A 189 10.74 -13.58 -10.11
N ASP A 190 11.61 -12.84 -9.41
CA ASP A 190 11.29 -11.49 -8.91
C ASP A 190 10.90 -10.54 -10.06
N ARG A 191 11.70 -10.57 -11.16
CA ARG A 191 11.42 -9.77 -12.34
C ARG A 191 10.05 -10.09 -12.95
N ALA A 192 9.70 -11.37 -13.06
CA ALA A 192 8.42 -11.79 -13.60
C ALA A 192 7.23 -11.37 -12.70
N GLN A 193 7.39 -11.44 -11.38
CA GLN A 193 6.37 -10.97 -10.44
C GLN A 193 6.16 -9.46 -10.55
N ILE A 194 7.25 -8.68 -10.58
CA ILE A 194 7.17 -7.23 -10.74
C ILE A 194 6.52 -6.87 -12.09
N ALA A 195 6.88 -7.55 -13.18
CA ALA A 195 6.30 -7.29 -14.49
C ALA A 195 4.78 -7.57 -14.48
N SER A 196 4.34 -8.68 -13.91
CA SER A 196 2.91 -9.03 -13.79
C SER A 196 2.13 -7.99 -12.96
N LEU A 197 2.72 -7.50 -11.88
CA LEU A 197 2.12 -6.41 -11.08
C LEU A 197 2.02 -5.12 -11.90
N MET A 198 3.07 -4.75 -12.62
CA MET A 198 3.08 -3.51 -13.42
C MET A 198 2.12 -3.56 -14.61
N GLU A 199 1.94 -4.72 -15.24
CA GLU A 199 0.90 -4.94 -16.26
C GLU A 199 -0.50 -4.67 -15.68
N LYS A 200 -0.81 -5.12 -14.46
CA LYS A 200 -2.08 -4.79 -13.80
C LYS A 200 -2.20 -3.29 -13.52
N ILE A 201 -1.14 -2.66 -13.03
CA ILE A 201 -1.14 -1.24 -12.68
C ILE A 201 -1.28 -0.36 -13.92
N SER A 202 -0.66 -0.73 -15.05
CA SER A 202 -0.75 0.03 -16.30
C SER A 202 -2.17 0.08 -16.88
N ASP A 203 -3.00 -0.91 -16.56
CA ASP A 203 -4.41 -0.96 -16.97
C ASP A 203 -5.33 -0.08 -16.08
N LEU A 204 -4.81 0.48 -14.97
CA LEU A 204 -5.59 1.31 -14.05
C LEU A 204 -5.60 2.78 -14.48
N ASP A 205 -6.73 3.45 -14.26
CA ASP A 205 -6.84 4.90 -14.42
C ASP A 205 -6.36 5.60 -13.13
N LEU A 206 -5.03 5.73 -12.99
CA LEU A 206 -4.40 6.35 -11.84
C LEU A 206 -4.09 7.83 -12.09
N ASP A 207 -4.19 8.64 -11.05
CA ASP A 207 -3.82 10.04 -11.08
C ASP A 207 -2.28 10.20 -11.10
N VAL A 208 -1.73 10.48 -12.27
CA VAL A 208 -0.28 10.63 -12.49
C VAL A 208 0.32 11.76 -11.64
N ASP A 209 -0.42 12.84 -11.42
CA ASP A 209 0.08 13.97 -10.63
C ASP A 209 0.13 13.62 -9.14
N ALA A 210 -0.88 12.92 -8.63
CA ALA A 210 -0.88 12.40 -7.26
C ALA A 210 0.24 11.37 -7.02
N LEU A 211 0.53 10.51 -7.99
CA LEU A 211 1.67 9.58 -7.91
C LEU A 211 3.01 10.30 -7.90
N LYS A 212 3.21 11.34 -8.71
CA LYS A 212 4.45 12.13 -8.70
C LYS A 212 4.70 12.85 -7.38
N GLU A 213 3.64 13.36 -6.74
CA GLU A 213 3.76 13.95 -5.40
C GLU A 213 4.20 12.89 -4.38
N GLN A 214 3.63 11.69 -4.46
CA GLN A 214 4.02 10.56 -3.62
C GLN A 214 5.47 10.10 -3.89
N ALA A 215 5.91 10.14 -5.16
CA ALA A 215 7.26 9.79 -5.56
C ALA A 215 8.31 10.74 -4.96
N SER A 216 7.98 12.01 -4.77
CA SER A 216 8.90 12.97 -4.13
C SER A 216 9.32 12.51 -2.73
N ASP A 217 8.39 12.02 -1.93
CA ASP A 217 8.69 11.46 -0.60
C ASP A 217 9.58 10.22 -0.68
N LEU A 218 9.39 9.40 -1.72
CA LEU A 218 10.20 8.22 -1.98
C LEU A 218 11.64 8.61 -2.38
N TYR A 219 11.82 9.60 -3.26
CA TYR A 219 13.13 10.10 -3.67
C TYR A 219 13.88 10.71 -2.49
N ASP A 220 13.22 11.48 -1.63
CA ASP A 220 13.81 12.02 -0.40
C ASP A 220 14.30 10.89 0.54
N LYS A 221 13.53 9.80 0.62
CA LYS A 221 13.92 8.61 1.37
C LYS A 221 15.16 7.95 0.76
N LEU A 222 15.21 7.78 -0.57
CA LEU A 222 16.35 7.21 -1.28
C LEU A 222 17.61 8.05 -1.15
N GLU A 223 17.50 9.39 -1.24
CA GLU A 223 18.62 10.29 -0.98
C GLU A 223 19.15 10.13 0.46
N SER A 224 18.26 9.94 1.43
CA SER A 224 18.66 9.71 2.83
C SER A 224 19.41 8.39 3.03
N MET A 225 19.25 7.44 2.10
CA MET A 225 19.95 6.15 2.05
C MET A 225 21.24 6.19 1.22
N ASP A 226 21.67 7.39 0.78
CA ASP A 226 22.84 7.61 -0.11
C ASP A 226 22.68 6.98 -1.50
N ILE A 227 21.44 6.75 -1.94
CA ILE A 227 21.07 6.26 -3.26
C ILE A 227 20.64 7.45 -4.11
N HIS A 228 21.40 7.76 -5.16
CA HIS A 228 21.10 8.84 -6.11
C HIS A 228 20.48 8.22 -7.37
N ILE A 229 19.25 8.61 -7.69
CA ILE A 229 18.52 8.25 -8.92
C ILE A 229 18.55 9.42 -9.90
#